data_906717e0de32b3520e4e91339f59a21c
#
_entry.id   906717e0de32b3520e4e91339f59a21c
#
_cell.length_a   1.000
_cell.length_b   1.000
_cell.length_c   1.000
_cell.angle_alpha   90.00
_cell.angle_beta   90.00
_cell.angle_gamma   90.00
#
_symmetry.space_group_name_H-M   'P 1'
#
loop_
_entity.id
_entity.type
_entity.pdbx_description
1 polymer ?
#
loop_
_entity_poly.entity_id
_entity_poly.type
_entity_poly.pdbx_seq_one_letter_code
_entity_poly.pdbx_strand_id
1 'polypeptide(L)'
;MRAMKVLITISVSLCLLSGCGLANIKLPTLYKVAIQQGNVITQEMVDKLKPGMTRRQVAFVMGEPVLRDPFDDTKWVYLYSIDVPGVFNDESRLVLAFDENNLLTTISGDYAPGAGTEAADRRGAEQGRRARPQTKARAEEHL
;
A
#
# COMPACT_ATOMS: atom_id res chain seq x y z
N MET A 1 -8.25 -26.77 64.44
CA MET A 1 -6.96 -26.17 64.11
C MET A 1 -6.38 -26.63 62.74
N ARG A 2 -6.47 -27.91 62.35
CA ARG A 2 -5.94 -28.42 61.07
C ARG A 2 -6.73 -27.90 59.85
N ALA A 3 -8.07 -27.90 59.94
CA ALA A 3 -8.93 -27.41 58.87
C ALA A 3 -8.71 -25.92 58.55
N MET A 4 -8.48 -25.09 59.56
CA MET A 4 -8.21 -23.65 59.38
C MET A 4 -6.88 -23.38 58.68
N LYS A 5 -5.85 -24.20 58.99
CA LYS A 5 -4.55 -24.11 58.31
C LYS A 5 -4.67 -24.49 56.83
N VAL A 6 -5.46 -25.53 56.50
CA VAL A 6 -5.70 -25.94 55.12
C VAL A 6 -6.47 -24.88 54.35
N LEU A 7 -7.47 -24.25 54.94
CA LEU A 7 -8.20 -23.13 54.29
C LEU A 7 -7.31 -21.94 53.99
N ILE A 8 -6.42 -21.59 54.93
CA ILE A 8 -5.47 -20.49 54.74
C ILE A 8 -4.47 -20.80 53.60
N THR A 9 -3.93 -22.02 53.54
CA THR A 9 -3.00 -22.41 52.45
C THR A 9 -3.68 -22.41 51.10
N ILE A 10 -4.92 -22.86 50.98
CA ILE A 10 -5.70 -22.83 49.73
C ILE A 10 -5.96 -21.37 49.28
N SER A 11 -6.34 -20.48 50.23
CA SER A 11 -6.59 -19.08 49.95
C SER A 11 -5.34 -18.34 49.47
N VAL A 12 -4.19 -18.57 50.12
CA VAL A 12 -2.90 -18.00 49.70
C VAL A 12 -2.48 -18.52 48.32
N SER A 13 -2.67 -19.81 48.03
CA SER A 13 -2.37 -20.41 46.76
C SER A 13 -3.23 -19.79 45.64
N LEU A 14 -4.52 -19.58 45.90
CA LEU A 14 -5.44 -18.97 44.94
C LEU A 14 -5.10 -17.50 44.63
N CYS A 15 -4.67 -16.73 45.65
CA CYS A 15 -4.18 -15.35 45.47
C CYS A 15 -2.88 -15.28 44.63
N LEU A 16 -1.99 -16.25 44.81
CA LEU A 16 -0.74 -16.29 44.02
C LEU A 16 -1.00 -16.62 42.55
N LEU A 17 -2.02 -17.41 42.21
CA LEU A 17 -2.41 -17.70 40.83
C LEU A 17 -3.11 -16.52 40.16
N SER A 18 -3.78 -15.66 40.91
CA SER A 18 -4.46 -14.47 40.35
C SER A 18 -3.49 -13.32 39.98
N GLY A 19 -2.24 -13.39 40.44
CA GLY A 19 -1.23 -12.34 40.26
C GLY A 19 -0.54 -12.29 38.90
N CYS A 20 -0.77 -13.26 38.02
CA CYS A 20 -0.25 -13.24 36.68
C CYS A 20 -1.09 -12.29 35.80
N GLY A 21 -0.83 -10.98 35.91
CA GLY A 21 -1.28 -9.99 34.98
C GLY A 21 -0.64 -10.21 33.58
N LEU A 22 -1.04 -11.26 32.88
CA LEU A 22 -0.67 -11.55 31.49
C LEU A 22 -1.21 -10.51 30.49
N ALA A 23 -1.96 -9.51 30.99
CA ALA A 23 -2.62 -8.50 30.14
C ALA A 23 -1.66 -7.48 29.48
N ASN A 24 -0.38 -7.46 29.86
CA ASN A 24 0.59 -6.48 29.32
C ASN A 24 1.83 -7.12 28.68
N ILE A 25 1.77 -8.35 28.22
CA ILE A 25 2.83 -8.93 27.42
C ILE A 25 2.78 -8.24 26.05
N LYS A 26 3.57 -7.17 25.89
CA LYS A 26 3.88 -6.63 24.57
C LYS A 26 4.74 -7.66 23.83
N LEU A 27 4.08 -8.46 23.01
CA LEU A 27 4.81 -9.32 22.08
C LEU A 27 5.71 -8.44 21.19
N PRO A 28 6.97 -8.84 20.97
CA PRO A 28 7.83 -8.10 20.06
C PRO A 28 7.15 -8.05 18.70
N THR A 29 7.01 -6.83 18.15
CA THR A 29 6.49 -6.64 16.80
C THR A 29 7.42 -7.34 15.82
N LEU A 30 6.91 -8.31 15.11
CA LEU A 30 7.66 -8.97 14.04
C LEU A 30 8.14 -7.92 13.05
N TYR A 31 9.44 -7.95 12.73
CA TYR A 31 10.02 -7.07 11.74
C TYR A 31 9.33 -7.33 10.39
N LYS A 32 8.67 -6.30 9.87
CA LYS A 32 7.98 -6.35 8.58
C LYS A 32 8.90 -5.76 7.53
N VAL A 33 9.30 -6.57 6.57
CA VAL A 33 10.12 -6.12 5.44
C VAL A 33 9.21 -5.48 4.41
N ALA A 34 9.54 -4.26 3.99
CA ALA A 34 8.90 -3.64 2.85
C ALA A 34 9.29 -4.40 1.57
N ILE A 35 8.29 -4.82 0.82
CA ILE A 35 8.48 -5.50 -0.47
C ILE A 35 8.27 -4.45 -1.55
N GLN A 36 9.33 -4.17 -2.33
CA GLN A 36 9.28 -3.27 -3.47
C GLN A 36 9.41 -4.09 -4.74
N GLN A 37 8.54 -3.83 -5.72
CA GLN A 37 8.50 -4.53 -6.99
C GLN A 37 8.28 -3.56 -8.15
N GLY A 38 8.79 -3.94 -9.33
CA GLY A 38 8.62 -3.16 -10.55
C GLY A 38 9.72 -2.13 -10.79
N ASN A 39 9.39 -1.13 -11.59
CA ASN A 39 10.28 -0.01 -11.90
C ASN A 39 10.16 1.08 -10.83
N VAL A 40 11.29 1.52 -10.29
CA VAL A 40 11.27 2.73 -9.46
C VAL A 40 10.91 3.93 -10.34
N ILE A 41 9.77 4.57 -10.07
CA ILE A 41 9.30 5.76 -10.78
C ILE A 41 9.38 6.93 -9.82
N THR A 42 10.03 8.00 -10.24
CA THR A 42 10.08 9.25 -9.50
C THR A 42 9.53 10.40 -10.37
N GLN A 43 8.96 11.41 -9.72
CA GLN A 43 8.46 12.58 -10.44
C GLN A 43 9.58 13.26 -11.26
N GLU A 44 10.79 13.31 -10.71
CA GLU A 44 11.96 13.89 -11.43
C GLU A 44 12.30 13.15 -12.74
N MET A 45 12.09 11.82 -12.77
CA MET A 45 12.30 11.04 -14.00
C MET A 45 11.22 11.36 -15.01
N VAL A 46 9.97 11.47 -14.59
CA VAL A 46 8.84 11.78 -15.46
C VAL A 46 8.93 13.22 -15.99
N ASP A 47 9.37 14.18 -15.18
CA ASP A 47 9.54 15.58 -15.57
C ASP A 47 10.64 15.77 -16.64
N LYS A 48 11.57 14.81 -16.75
CA LYS A 48 12.58 14.79 -17.82
C LYS A 48 12.02 14.28 -19.14
N LEU A 49 10.88 13.60 -19.14
CA LEU A 49 10.27 13.10 -20.35
C LEU A 49 9.63 14.24 -21.13
N LYS A 50 9.88 14.27 -22.44
CA LYS A 50 9.32 15.26 -23.36
C LYS A 50 8.69 14.56 -24.56
N PRO A 51 7.53 15.02 -25.03
CA PRO A 51 7.00 14.57 -26.31
C PRO A 51 8.06 14.68 -27.42
N GLY A 52 8.11 13.69 -28.31
CA GLY A 52 9.11 13.59 -29.36
C GLY A 52 10.41 12.87 -28.96
N MET A 53 10.58 12.45 -27.72
CA MET A 53 11.70 11.59 -27.32
C MET A 53 11.59 10.21 -27.95
N THR A 54 12.74 9.68 -28.41
CA THR A 54 12.83 8.31 -28.90
C THR A 54 12.75 7.29 -27.75
N ARG A 55 12.35 6.05 -28.05
CA ARG A 55 12.34 4.95 -27.07
C ARG A 55 13.69 4.78 -26.35
N ARG A 56 14.81 4.96 -27.05
CA ARG A 56 16.15 4.88 -26.44
C ARG A 56 16.39 5.98 -25.41
N GLN A 57 15.92 7.19 -25.68
CA GLN A 57 16.03 8.31 -24.75
C GLN A 57 15.14 8.10 -23.53
N VAL A 58 13.92 7.59 -23.74
CA VAL A 58 13.02 7.22 -22.65
C VAL A 58 13.63 6.11 -21.80
N ALA A 59 14.14 5.04 -22.42
CA ALA A 59 14.81 3.96 -21.69
C ALA A 59 16.05 4.43 -20.92
N PHE A 60 16.77 5.45 -21.43
CA PHE A 60 17.90 6.03 -20.71
C PHE A 60 17.47 6.77 -19.44
N VAL A 61 16.30 7.41 -19.43
CA VAL A 61 15.78 8.18 -18.29
C VAL A 61 15.05 7.25 -17.30
N MET A 62 14.17 6.37 -17.80
CA MET A 62 13.25 5.58 -17.01
C MET A 62 13.72 4.13 -16.79
N GLY A 63 14.73 3.68 -17.51
CA GLY A 63 15.06 2.26 -17.61
C GLY A 63 14.12 1.50 -18.55
N GLU A 64 14.31 0.18 -18.64
CA GLU A 64 13.44 -0.69 -19.45
C GLU A 64 12.11 -0.92 -18.71
N PRO A 65 10.96 -0.88 -19.42
CA PRO A 65 9.66 -1.11 -18.80
C PRO A 65 9.51 -2.57 -18.34
N VAL A 66 8.81 -2.77 -17.23
CA VAL A 66 8.51 -4.12 -16.72
C VAL A 66 7.54 -4.85 -17.63
N LEU A 67 6.57 -4.14 -18.19
CA LEU A 67 5.57 -4.72 -19.09
C LEU A 67 5.69 -4.12 -20.48
N ARG A 68 5.87 -5.00 -21.46
CA ARG A 68 5.68 -4.71 -22.87
C ARG A 68 4.57 -5.61 -23.38
N ASP A 69 3.59 -5.01 -24.03
CA ASP A 69 2.56 -5.80 -24.69
C ASP A 69 3.17 -6.45 -25.94
N PRO A 70 3.17 -7.78 -26.07
CA PRO A 70 3.71 -8.46 -27.25
C PRO A 70 2.88 -8.21 -28.52
N PHE A 71 1.66 -7.67 -28.38
CA PHE A 71 0.75 -7.36 -29.48
C PHE A 71 0.65 -5.87 -29.80
N ASP A 72 1.07 -5.00 -28.88
CA ASP A 72 1.02 -3.54 -29.03
C ASP A 72 2.33 -2.89 -28.59
N ASP A 73 3.28 -2.85 -29.50
CA ASP A 73 4.59 -2.23 -29.27
C ASP A 73 4.51 -0.71 -29.07
N THR A 74 3.34 -0.10 -29.30
CA THR A 74 3.17 1.36 -29.19
C THR A 74 3.07 1.83 -27.74
N LYS A 75 2.91 0.92 -26.78
CA LYS A 75 2.75 1.28 -25.37
C LYS A 75 3.79 0.61 -24.47
N TRP A 76 4.39 1.40 -23.61
CA TRP A 76 5.22 0.95 -22.51
C TRP A 76 4.54 1.19 -21.17
N VAL A 77 4.53 0.17 -20.34
CA VAL A 77 3.89 0.26 -19.02
C VAL A 77 4.96 0.08 -17.95
N TYR A 78 5.09 1.08 -17.12
CA TYR A 78 5.90 1.08 -15.91
C TYR A 78 4.98 0.87 -14.71
N LEU A 79 5.30 -0.09 -13.89
CA LEU A 79 4.58 -0.39 -12.64
C LEU A 79 5.57 -0.33 -11.49
N TYR A 80 5.18 0.34 -10.43
CA TYR A 80 5.88 0.36 -9.16
C TYR A 80 4.90 -0.01 -8.06
N SER A 81 5.25 -0.98 -7.23
CA SER A 81 4.46 -1.30 -6.06
C SER A 81 5.35 -1.40 -4.83
N ILE A 82 4.85 -0.90 -3.72
CA ILE A 82 5.44 -1.04 -2.41
C ILE A 82 4.40 -1.58 -1.44
N ASP A 83 4.70 -2.71 -0.83
CA ASP A 83 3.85 -3.32 0.19
C ASP A 83 4.62 -3.39 1.51
N VAL A 84 4.09 -2.72 2.52
CA VAL A 84 4.53 -2.83 3.92
C VAL A 84 3.42 -3.52 4.69
N PRO A 85 3.52 -4.85 4.93
CA PRO A 85 2.42 -5.65 5.48
C PRO A 85 1.84 -5.06 6.77
N GLY A 86 0.54 -4.70 6.74
CA GLY A 86 -0.21 -4.12 7.86
C GLY A 86 0.12 -2.66 8.18
N VAL A 87 0.83 -1.95 7.30
CA VAL A 87 1.09 -0.51 7.40
C VAL A 87 0.47 0.22 6.21
N PHE A 88 0.93 -0.05 5.00
CA PHE A 88 0.36 0.50 3.77
C PHE A 88 0.76 -0.33 2.56
N ASN A 89 -0.04 -0.23 1.52
CA ASN A 89 0.24 -0.73 0.19
C ASN A 89 0.02 0.44 -0.78
N ASP A 90 1.00 0.71 -1.63
CA ASP A 90 0.89 1.72 -2.68
C ASP A 90 1.34 1.14 -4.01
N GLU A 91 0.56 1.39 -5.05
CA GLU A 91 0.83 0.96 -6.41
C GLU A 91 0.71 2.16 -7.33
N SER A 92 1.71 2.35 -8.16
CA SER A 92 1.76 3.46 -9.11
C SER A 92 2.00 2.92 -10.51
N ARG A 93 1.28 3.49 -11.47
CA ARG A 93 1.34 3.10 -12.88
C ARG A 93 1.61 4.30 -13.76
N LEU A 94 2.54 4.12 -14.69
CA LEU A 94 2.83 5.09 -15.75
C LEU A 94 2.74 4.38 -17.10
N VAL A 95 2.01 4.97 -18.03
CA VAL A 95 1.86 4.46 -19.40
C VAL A 95 2.40 5.51 -20.37
N LEU A 96 3.35 5.10 -21.18
CA LEU A 96 3.95 5.89 -22.23
C LEU A 96 3.49 5.38 -23.58
N ALA A 97 2.91 6.25 -24.41
CA ALA A 97 2.50 5.91 -25.76
C ALA A 97 3.47 6.51 -26.78
N PHE A 98 3.80 5.71 -27.79
CA PHE A 98 4.70 6.05 -28.88
C PHE A 98 3.96 6.02 -30.22
N ASP A 99 4.38 6.86 -31.13
CA ASP A 99 3.89 6.85 -32.52
C ASP A 99 4.58 5.78 -33.37
N GLU A 100 4.19 5.70 -34.63
CA GLU A 100 4.78 4.79 -35.63
C GLU A 100 6.28 5.04 -35.87
N ASN A 101 6.78 6.24 -35.56
CA ASN A 101 8.18 6.62 -35.66
C ASN A 101 8.98 6.34 -34.39
N ASN A 102 8.37 5.67 -33.40
CA ASN A 102 8.93 5.39 -32.08
C ASN A 102 9.23 6.65 -31.26
N LEU A 103 8.46 7.71 -31.47
CA LEU A 103 8.55 8.95 -30.70
C LEU A 103 7.46 8.98 -29.63
N LEU A 104 7.82 9.43 -28.42
CA LEU A 104 6.91 9.59 -27.31
C LEU A 104 5.83 10.65 -27.64
N THR A 105 4.57 10.25 -27.59
CA THR A 105 3.42 11.15 -27.86
C THR A 105 2.67 11.50 -26.60
N THR A 106 2.43 10.52 -25.72
CA THR A 106 1.57 10.71 -24.56
C THR A 106 2.16 10.07 -23.31
N ILE A 107 2.02 10.77 -22.19
CA ILE A 107 2.36 10.31 -20.84
C ILE A 107 1.07 10.29 -20.05
N SER A 108 0.69 9.14 -19.49
CA SER A 108 -0.53 8.98 -18.71
C SER A 108 -0.29 8.09 -17.49
N GLY A 109 -1.05 8.30 -16.43
CA GLY A 109 -0.92 7.56 -15.16
C GLY A 109 -0.70 8.48 -13.97
N ASP A 110 -0.29 7.90 -12.84
CA ASP A 110 -0.23 8.58 -11.54
C ASP A 110 0.81 9.72 -11.46
N TYR A 111 1.82 9.67 -12.32
CA TYR A 111 2.88 10.69 -12.42
C TYR A 111 2.75 11.61 -13.63
N ALA A 112 1.68 11.50 -14.42
CA ALA A 112 1.51 12.36 -15.60
C ALA A 112 1.46 13.84 -15.19
N PRO A 113 1.96 14.76 -16.04
CA PRO A 113 1.85 16.20 -15.79
C PRO A 113 0.39 16.59 -15.53
N GLY A 114 0.09 17.12 -14.35
CA GLY A 114 -1.27 17.43 -13.92
C GLY A 114 -2.01 16.32 -13.13
N ALA A 115 -1.50 15.10 -13.10
CA ALA A 115 -2.14 13.99 -12.36
C ALA A 115 -2.02 14.13 -10.83
N GLY A 116 -1.07 14.90 -10.34
CA GLY A 116 -0.83 15.07 -8.90
C GLY A 116 -2.03 15.59 -8.11
N THR A 117 -2.88 16.40 -8.75
CA THR A 117 -4.11 16.91 -8.16
C THR A 117 -5.24 15.89 -8.18
N GLU A 118 -5.37 15.10 -9.24
CA GLU A 118 -6.43 14.07 -9.37
C GLU A 118 -6.13 12.81 -8.54
N ALA A 119 -4.87 12.40 -8.46
CA ALA A 119 -4.46 11.24 -7.66
C ALA A 119 -4.60 11.51 -6.15
N ALA A 120 -4.29 12.73 -5.71
CA ALA A 120 -4.49 13.15 -4.32
C ALA A 120 -5.99 13.19 -3.96
N ASP A 121 -6.84 13.66 -4.88
CA ASP A 121 -8.29 13.72 -4.69
C ASP A 121 -8.93 12.33 -4.64
N ARG A 122 -8.51 11.41 -5.51
CA ARG A 122 -8.97 10.01 -5.51
C ARG A 122 -8.57 9.26 -4.25
N ARG A 123 -7.34 9.45 -3.75
CA ARG A 123 -6.86 8.85 -2.48
C ARG A 123 -7.64 9.40 -1.28
N GLY A 124 -7.93 10.69 -1.25
CA GLY A 124 -8.76 11.32 -0.23
C GLY A 124 -10.20 10.81 -0.23
N ALA A 125 -10.79 10.63 -1.41
CA ALA A 125 -12.14 10.11 -1.58
C ALA A 125 -12.25 8.62 -1.17
N GLU A 126 -11.24 7.81 -1.46
CA GLU A 126 -11.24 6.38 -1.13
C GLU A 126 -10.97 6.12 0.35
N GLN A 127 -10.08 6.89 0.98
CA GLN A 127 -9.87 6.87 2.43
C GLN A 127 -11.12 7.34 3.19
N GLY A 128 -11.81 8.38 2.72
CA GLY A 128 -13.08 8.84 3.27
C GLY A 128 -14.21 7.80 3.14
N ARG A 129 -14.18 6.97 2.09
CA ARG A 129 -15.15 5.90 1.87
C ARG A 129 -14.93 4.70 2.80
N ARG A 130 -13.68 4.36 3.08
CA ARG A 130 -13.30 3.29 4.03
C ARG A 130 -13.51 3.69 5.49
N ALA A 131 -13.41 4.99 5.79
CA ALA A 131 -13.60 5.52 7.14
C ALA A 131 -15.08 5.74 7.53
N ARG A 132 -16.04 5.54 6.62
CA ARG A 132 -17.47 5.63 6.94
C ARG A 132 -17.93 4.34 7.62
N PRO A 133 -18.23 4.34 8.94
CA PRO A 133 -18.74 3.14 9.60
C PRO A 133 -20.08 2.76 8.97
N GLN A 134 -20.27 1.47 8.70
CA GLN A 134 -21.54 0.89 8.21
C GLN A 134 -22.59 0.89 9.33
N THR A 135 -22.94 2.05 9.84
CA THR A 135 -23.88 2.19 10.97
C THR A 135 -25.33 2.33 10.51
N LYS A 136 -25.64 2.17 9.22
CA LYS A 136 -27.00 2.42 8.72
C LYS A 136 -27.82 1.18 8.33
N ALA A 137 -27.25 -0.03 8.45
CA ALA A 137 -27.97 -1.25 8.06
C ALA A 137 -28.65 -2.00 9.22
N ARG A 138 -28.60 -1.47 10.46
CA ARG A 138 -29.16 -2.17 11.65
C ARG A 138 -30.40 -1.50 12.25
N ALA A 139 -30.90 -0.45 11.62
CA ALA A 139 -32.05 0.29 12.16
C ALA A 139 -33.40 -0.04 11.49
N GLU A 140 -33.44 -0.88 10.45
CA GLU A 140 -34.68 -1.20 9.73
C GLU A 140 -35.19 -2.64 9.93
N GLU A 141 -34.57 -3.43 10.83
CA GLU A 141 -35.02 -4.82 11.08
C GLU A 141 -35.81 -5.00 12.39
N HIS A 142 -36.27 -3.91 13.01
CA HIS A 142 -37.21 -3.92 14.15
C HIS A 142 -38.29 -2.87 14.03
N LEU A 143 -39.18 -3.04 13.03
CA LEU A 143 -40.50 -2.46 12.99
C LEU A 143 -41.49 -3.44 12.36
#